data_a27abd10b5da714822744d0fe4c47270
#
_entry.id   a27abd10b5da714822744d0fe4c47270
#
_cell.length_a   1.000
_cell.length_b   1.000
_cell.length_c   1.000
_cell.angle_alpha   90.00
_cell.angle_beta   90.00
_cell.angle_gamma   90.00
#
_symmetry.space_group_name_H-M   'P 1'
#
loop_
_entity.id
_entity.type
_entity.pdbx_description
1 polymer ?
#
loop_
_entity_poly.entity_id
_entity_poly.type
_entity_poly.pdbx_seq_one_letter_code
_entity_poly.pdbx_strand_id
1 'polypeptide(L)'
;MSRIFNRPVPGALALLVSGLATTAQAAGIPTLQEVTVSTRHQDLIGVADSATEGTVTAAQLRNRPLLRPAEALETIPGMIVTQHSGDGKANQYFLRGFNLDHGSDFATHVMGMPVNMASHAHGQGYMDLNILMPELIQGIAYRKGVYAAEDGDFATTGSARIDYRRRLDGNFVESGLGQNGYRRLLAAGSRALGGDNEGDGRQLLVAAELMGNDGPWDQPERLVRRNLLLRLSEGSASHGYALTAMSYSAHWTATEHVPERAITSGEIGRYGALSPRDGGRTRRNSLSAEWARLGDSSATRASAYIIDYGLNLYSAPSGYISGPQGDQHEQADSRITWGGEARHAWFLGPALRDTELAIGTRLRQDRIGRVGLYTTEGRSRTGTVREDRITETALALFAEARTQWTPWLRSSLALRRDEISADVTALGGQYNMGNGGSVRGGQTSPKLGFVLGPFNLAGSTEFYANWGHGFHSNDARGATSHTNPTDGSPIDRVPLIARARGAELGVRAAPLPGWNTSLTVWQMDLASELVFIGDEGITEPRGASRRHGLEWSNYLTPADGLIIDADLALSKARFRQPVGGGDHVPTAIP
;
A
#
# COMPACT_ATOMS: atom_id res chain seq x y z
N MET A 1 33.08 -10.30 -26.89
CA MET A 1 32.83 -11.36 -27.86
C MET A 1 31.81 -12.29 -27.25
N SER A 2 30.54 -12.02 -27.51
CA SER A 2 29.70 -12.68 -28.49
C SER A 2 29.33 -14.12 -28.12
N ARG A 3 28.17 -14.26 -27.55
CA ARG A 3 27.15 -15.28 -27.79
C ARG A 3 26.28 -15.45 -26.55
N ILE A 4 25.08 -14.89 -26.54
CA ILE A 4 23.91 -15.41 -25.78
C ILE A 4 22.68 -14.70 -26.34
N PHE A 5 21.65 -15.47 -26.51
CA PHE A 5 20.25 -15.23 -26.85
C PHE A 5 19.82 -15.72 -28.22
N ASN A 6 19.44 -17.00 -28.21
CA ASN A 6 18.36 -17.50 -29.04
C ASN A 6 17.71 -18.71 -28.32
N ARG A 7 16.56 -18.52 -27.73
CA ARG A 7 15.54 -19.55 -27.56
C ARG A 7 14.17 -18.91 -27.78
N PRO A 8 13.35 -19.42 -28.66
CA PRO A 8 12.05 -18.87 -29.00
C PRO A 8 11.03 -19.20 -27.89
N VAL A 9 10.26 -18.20 -27.50
CA VAL A 9 9.01 -18.36 -26.75
C VAL A 9 7.95 -18.88 -27.73
N PRO A 10 7.18 -19.94 -27.45
CA PRO A 10 6.12 -20.41 -28.32
C PRO A 10 5.00 -19.37 -28.35
N GLY A 11 4.74 -18.84 -29.55
CA GLY A 11 3.57 -18.02 -29.83
C GLY A 11 2.29 -18.88 -29.81
N ALA A 12 1.44 -18.63 -28.85
CA ALA A 12 0.08 -19.18 -28.81
C ALA A 12 -0.83 -18.25 -27.98
N LEU A 13 -1.03 -17.00 -28.42
CA LEU A 13 -2.13 -16.15 -27.92
C LEU A 13 -2.57 -15.04 -28.91
N ALA A 14 -2.35 -15.23 -30.21
CA ALA A 14 -2.68 -14.21 -31.22
C ALA A 14 -3.89 -14.56 -32.11
N LEU A 15 -4.77 -15.49 -31.72
CA LEU A 15 -5.81 -16.00 -32.64
C LEU A 15 -7.21 -16.09 -32.04
N LEU A 16 -7.63 -15.14 -31.20
CA LEU A 16 -9.04 -15.09 -30.70
C LEU A 16 -9.67 -13.67 -30.64
N VAL A 17 -9.16 -12.69 -31.37
CA VAL A 17 -9.72 -11.31 -31.33
C VAL A 17 -10.25 -10.82 -32.67
N SER A 18 -10.27 -11.64 -33.71
CA SER A 18 -10.70 -11.17 -35.06
C SER A 18 -12.10 -11.66 -35.45
N GLY A 19 -13.13 -11.39 -34.70
CA GLY A 19 -14.44 -11.84 -35.13
C GLY A 19 -15.66 -11.38 -34.38
N LEU A 20 -15.75 -10.12 -33.94
CA LEU A 20 -17.02 -9.55 -33.44
C LEU A 20 -17.04 -8.03 -33.61
N ALA A 21 -16.99 -7.56 -34.84
CA ALA A 21 -17.37 -6.19 -35.16
C ALA A 21 -18.77 -6.21 -35.76
N THR A 22 -19.78 -6.16 -34.90
CA THR A 22 -21.13 -5.81 -35.29
C THR A 22 -21.51 -4.46 -34.71
N THR A 23 -21.90 -3.54 -35.58
CA THR A 23 -22.36 -2.19 -35.25
C THR A 23 -23.60 -2.25 -34.38
N ALA A 24 -23.50 -1.95 -33.08
CA ALA A 24 -24.62 -1.73 -32.19
C ALA A 24 -24.89 -0.22 -32.10
N GLN A 25 -26.14 0.17 -32.45
CA GLN A 25 -26.66 1.51 -32.28
C GLN A 25 -26.83 1.85 -30.80
N ALA A 26 -26.36 3.02 -30.40
CA ALA A 26 -26.34 3.50 -29.02
C ALA A 26 -27.75 3.71 -28.48
N ALA A 27 -28.19 2.84 -27.57
CA ALA A 27 -29.21 3.16 -26.57
C ALA A 27 -28.48 3.56 -25.29
N GLY A 28 -28.92 4.63 -24.60
CA GLY A 28 -28.20 5.28 -23.50
C GLY A 28 -27.68 4.31 -22.44
N ILE A 29 -26.39 4.12 -22.44
CA ILE A 29 -25.64 3.39 -21.44
C ILE A 29 -25.63 4.25 -20.18
N PRO A 30 -25.97 3.73 -18.99
CA PRO A 30 -25.58 4.43 -17.79
C PRO A 30 -24.05 4.54 -17.84
N THR A 31 -23.55 5.71 -18.23
CA THR A 31 -22.16 6.06 -18.09
C THR A 31 -21.77 5.70 -16.67
N LEU A 32 -20.77 4.81 -16.50
CA LEU A 32 -20.00 4.82 -15.28
C LEU A 32 -19.51 6.25 -15.14
N GLN A 33 -20.30 7.04 -14.43
CA GLN A 33 -19.90 8.39 -14.12
C GLN A 33 -18.54 8.23 -13.45
N GLU A 34 -17.54 8.90 -14.01
CA GLU A 34 -16.40 9.28 -13.20
C GLU A 34 -17.01 9.73 -11.89
N VAL A 35 -16.74 9.02 -10.81
CA VAL A 35 -17.18 9.44 -9.49
C VAL A 35 -16.36 10.68 -9.23
N THR A 36 -16.79 11.78 -9.84
CA THR A 36 -16.24 13.10 -9.62
C THR A 36 -16.67 13.46 -8.22
N VAL A 37 -15.75 13.30 -7.29
CA VAL A 37 -15.88 13.61 -5.88
C VAL A 37 -15.98 15.12 -5.73
N SER A 38 -17.08 15.68 -6.21
CA SER A 38 -17.46 17.06 -5.97
C SER A 38 -18.56 17.08 -4.93
N THR A 39 -18.18 17.42 -3.70
CA THR A 39 -19.03 17.77 -2.56
C THR A 39 -19.76 16.64 -1.82
N ARG A 40 -19.49 16.58 -0.52
CA ARG A 40 -20.30 16.00 0.57
C ARG A 40 -20.84 14.58 0.32
N HIS A 41 -20.11 13.58 0.88
CA HIS A 41 -20.56 12.19 1.00
C HIS A 41 -20.85 11.47 -0.29
N GLN A 42 -19.92 10.62 -0.63
CA GLN A 42 -20.20 9.64 -1.65
C GLN A 42 -21.12 8.59 -1.07
N ASP A 43 -22.39 8.73 -1.39
CA ASP A 43 -23.26 7.59 -1.44
C ASP A 43 -22.75 6.68 -2.57
N LEU A 44 -22.03 5.63 -2.20
CA LEU A 44 -21.56 4.60 -3.14
C LEU A 44 -22.64 3.55 -3.44
N ILE A 45 -23.85 3.77 -2.99
CA ILE A 45 -25.01 2.94 -3.32
C ILE A 45 -25.27 3.04 -4.83
N GLY A 46 -25.39 1.90 -5.49
CA GLY A 46 -25.47 1.82 -6.94
C GLY A 46 -24.13 1.69 -7.66
N VAL A 47 -23.00 1.92 -6.98
CA VAL A 47 -21.67 1.96 -7.59
C VAL A 47 -20.71 0.96 -6.96
N ALA A 48 -20.71 0.82 -5.63
CA ALA A 48 -19.77 -0.02 -4.91
C ALA A 48 -19.97 -1.52 -5.20
N ASP A 49 -18.87 -2.27 -5.30
CA ASP A 49 -18.88 -3.74 -5.42
C ASP A 49 -18.75 -4.42 -4.05
N SER A 50 -18.41 -3.68 -2.99
CA SER A 50 -18.24 -4.18 -1.62
C SER A 50 -18.78 -3.17 -0.60
N ALA A 51 -19.29 -3.65 0.53
CA ALA A 51 -19.70 -2.78 1.63
C ALA A 51 -18.52 -2.06 2.30
N THR A 52 -17.30 -2.55 2.09
CA THR A 52 -16.06 -2.09 2.73
C THR A 52 -15.12 -1.34 1.79
N GLU A 53 -15.58 -0.93 0.62
CA GLU A 53 -14.85 0.02 -0.21
C GLU A 53 -15.35 1.44 -0.01
N GLY A 54 -14.47 2.41 -0.27
CA GLY A 54 -14.80 3.81 -0.10
C GLY A 54 -13.81 4.75 -0.76
N THR A 55 -14.17 6.02 -0.73
CA THR A 55 -13.30 7.12 -1.15
C THR A 55 -13.29 8.20 -0.09
N VAL A 56 -12.10 8.56 0.38
CA VAL A 56 -11.89 9.71 1.25
C VAL A 56 -11.58 10.92 0.39
N THR A 57 -12.31 12.00 0.59
CA THR A 57 -12.17 13.21 -0.20
C THR A 57 -11.15 14.17 0.39
N ALA A 58 -10.62 15.08 -0.42
CA ALA A 58 -9.80 16.18 0.07
C ALA A 58 -10.49 17.02 1.16
N ALA A 59 -11.82 17.15 1.11
CA ALA A 59 -12.60 17.86 2.13
C ALA A 59 -12.58 17.12 3.48
N GLN A 60 -12.72 15.79 3.47
CA GLN A 60 -12.62 14.98 4.68
C GLN A 60 -11.22 15.04 5.30
N LEU A 61 -10.16 14.99 4.47
CA LEU A 61 -8.78 15.11 4.94
C LEU A 61 -8.49 16.48 5.58
N ARG A 62 -9.00 17.58 5.01
CA ARG A 62 -8.81 18.93 5.58
C ARG A 62 -9.42 19.11 6.96
N ASN A 63 -10.44 18.32 7.30
CA ASN A 63 -11.13 18.41 8.58
C ASN A 63 -10.48 17.54 9.68
N ARG A 64 -9.37 16.84 9.36
CA ARG A 64 -8.62 16.01 10.31
C ARG A 64 -7.27 16.64 10.64
N PRO A 65 -6.85 16.63 11.91
CA PRO A 65 -5.48 16.99 12.26
C PRO A 65 -4.56 15.84 11.81
N LEU A 66 -3.71 16.09 10.83
CA LEU A 66 -2.70 15.16 10.34
C LEU A 66 -1.33 15.64 10.79
N LEU A 67 -0.77 15.04 11.83
CA LEU A 67 0.56 15.36 12.34
C LEU A 67 1.65 14.64 11.51
N ARG A 68 1.33 13.44 11.03
CA ARG A 68 2.20 12.64 10.16
C ARG A 68 1.49 12.31 8.85
N PRO A 69 2.20 12.29 7.72
CA PRO A 69 1.57 12.05 6.42
C PRO A 69 0.81 10.72 6.32
N ALA A 70 1.32 9.66 6.95
CA ALA A 70 0.71 8.34 6.92
C ALA A 70 -0.63 8.26 7.69
N GLU A 71 -0.90 9.18 8.63
CA GLU A 71 -2.19 9.28 9.32
C GLU A 71 -3.36 9.60 8.36
N ALA A 72 -3.06 10.01 7.12
CA ALA A 72 -4.07 10.09 6.07
C ALA A 72 -4.78 8.74 5.83
N LEU A 73 -4.13 7.61 6.07
CA LEU A 73 -4.75 6.29 5.99
C LEU A 73 -5.70 5.96 7.17
N GLU A 74 -5.62 6.65 8.30
CA GLU A 74 -6.60 6.49 9.40
C GLU A 74 -8.01 6.99 9.04
N THR A 75 -8.14 7.65 7.91
CA THR A 75 -9.45 7.96 7.33
C THR A 75 -10.15 6.72 6.76
N ILE A 76 -9.44 5.61 6.59
CA ILE A 76 -9.99 4.31 6.23
C ILE A 76 -10.55 3.65 7.49
N PRO A 77 -11.85 3.34 7.56
CA PRO A 77 -12.48 2.77 8.75
C PRO A 77 -11.74 1.57 9.31
N GLY A 78 -11.38 1.60 10.59
CA GLY A 78 -10.66 0.53 11.29
C GLY A 78 -9.14 0.44 11.03
N MET A 79 -8.57 1.35 10.23
CA MET A 79 -7.12 1.48 10.09
C MET A 79 -6.54 2.24 11.29
N ILE A 80 -5.46 1.70 11.87
CA ILE A 80 -4.68 2.35 12.92
C ILE A 80 -3.27 2.55 12.40
N VAL A 81 -2.72 3.76 12.56
CA VAL A 81 -1.37 4.13 12.17
C VAL A 81 -0.59 4.54 13.41
N THR A 82 0.53 3.89 13.67
CA THR A 82 1.38 4.19 14.83
C THR A 82 2.81 4.52 14.42
N GLN A 83 3.52 5.20 15.30
CA GLN A 83 4.95 5.46 15.19
C GLN A 83 5.64 4.83 16.39
N HIS A 84 6.54 3.87 16.19
CA HIS A 84 7.23 3.14 17.25
C HIS A 84 8.75 3.40 17.31
N SER A 85 9.25 4.27 16.45
CA SER A 85 10.62 4.76 16.45
C SER A 85 10.66 6.14 15.78
N GLY A 86 11.85 6.69 15.51
CA GLY A 86 12.00 8.04 14.95
C GLY A 86 11.12 8.38 13.75
N ASP A 87 10.71 9.62 13.65
CA ASP A 87 9.75 10.15 12.65
C ASP A 87 10.20 9.99 11.18
N GLY A 88 11.46 9.67 10.93
CA GLY A 88 11.98 9.42 9.58
C GLY A 88 11.79 7.99 9.07
N LYS A 89 11.36 7.05 9.92
CA LYS A 89 11.06 5.65 9.58
C LYS A 89 9.59 5.53 9.15
N ALA A 90 9.27 4.51 8.34
CA ALA A 90 7.88 4.20 8.01
C ALA A 90 7.04 3.94 9.27
N ASN A 91 5.77 4.30 9.22
CA ASN A 91 4.80 4.00 10.26
C ASN A 91 4.51 2.50 10.33
N GLN A 92 3.93 2.07 11.44
CA GLN A 92 3.33 0.76 11.63
C GLN A 92 1.83 0.85 11.43
N TYR A 93 1.26 -0.15 10.75
CA TYR A 93 -0.16 -0.14 10.36
C TYR A 93 -0.88 -1.37 10.90
N PHE A 94 -2.15 -1.20 11.27
CA PHE A 94 -3.01 -2.29 11.75
C PHE A 94 -4.38 -2.21 11.08
N LEU A 95 -4.88 -3.36 10.61
CA LEU A 95 -6.21 -3.47 10.01
C LEU A 95 -6.72 -4.91 10.14
N ARG A 96 -7.99 -5.10 10.49
CA ARG A 96 -8.64 -6.42 10.55
C ARG A 96 -7.86 -7.47 11.35
N GLY A 97 -7.30 -7.07 12.50
CA GLY A 97 -6.50 -7.96 13.35
C GLY A 97 -5.16 -8.38 12.76
N PHE A 98 -4.70 -7.73 11.69
CA PHE A 98 -3.34 -7.84 11.20
C PHE A 98 -2.47 -6.76 11.84
N ASN A 99 -1.31 -7.15 12.31
CA ASN A 99 -0.18 -6.26 12.37
C ASN A 99 0.47 -6.28 10.98
N LEU A 100 0.29 -5.20 10.24
CA LEU A 100 0.82 -5.06 8.89
C LEU A 100 2.32 -4.69 8.89
N ASP A 101 2.92 -4.64 10.09
CA ASP A 101 4.24 -4.09 10.30
C ASP A 101 4.35 -2.73 9.59
N HIS A 102 5.25 -2.59 8.64
CA HIS A 102 5.41 -1.36 7.85
C HIS A 102 4.67 -1.42 6.50
N GLY A 103 3.64 -2.28 6.33
CA GLY A 103 2.78 -2.29 5.15
C GLY A 103 2.55 -3.64 4.48
N SER A 104 3.03 -4.78 5.04
CA SER A 104 2.63 -6.08 4.53
C SER A 104 1.10 -6.22 4.54
N ASP A 105 0.53 -6.94 3.60
CA ASP A 105 -0.91 -7.23 3.50
C ASP A 105 -1.85 -6.03 3.24
N PHE A 106 -1.34 -4.82 3.03
CA PHE A 106 -2.12 -3.67 2.58
C PHE A 106 -1.42 -2.95 1.43
N ALA A 107 -1.93 -3.14 0.20
CA ALA A 107 -1.32 -2.60 -1.01
C ALA A 107 -1.60 -1.10 -1.16
N THR A 108 -0.57 -0.27 -1.14
CA THR A 108 -0.72 1.18 -1.29
C THR A 108 -0.06 1.68 -2.57
N HIS A 109 -0.78 2.51 -3.30
CA HIS A 109 -0.31 3.18 -4.51
C HIS A 109 -0.43 4.69 -4.37
N VAL A 110 0.59 5.41 -4.81
CA VAL A 110 0.60 6.88 -4.86
C VAL A 110 0.87 7.30 -6.30
N MET A 111 -0.05 8.02 -6.92
CA MET A 111 0.07 8.49 -8.30
C MET A 111 0.41 7.35 -9.29
N GLY A 112 -0.31 6.23 -9.19
CA GLY A 112 -0.08 5.02 -10.01
C GLY A 112 1.15 4.20 -9.64
N MET A 113 1.99 4.64 -8.70
CA MET A 113 3.21 3.95 -8.27
C MET A 113 2.96 3.10 -7.02
N PRO A 114 3.39 1.83 -6.96
CA PRO A 114 3.35 1.06 -5.72
C PRO A 114 4.32 1.65 -4.69
N VAL A 115 3.91 1.62 -3.42
CA VAL A 115 4.77 2.04 -2.30
C VAL A 115 5.40 0.84 -1.61
N ASN A 116 4.66 -0.25 -1.45
CA ASN A 116 5.15 -1.48 -0.82
C ASN A 116 6.36 -2.07 -1.55
N MET A 117 7.34 -2.55 -0.79
CA MET A 117 8.56 -3.20 -1.30
C MET A 117 8.59 -4.66 -0.84
N ALA A 118 8.58 -5.62 -1.77
CA ALA A 118 8.47 -7.04 -1.48
C ALA A 118 9.64 -7.53 -0.60
N SER A 119 10.86 -7.55 -1.13
CA SER A 119 12.06 -7.73 -0.32
C SER A 119 12.61 -6.39 0.12
N HIS A 120 12.90 -6.22 1.41
CA HIS A 120 13.41 -4.96 1.94
C HIS A 120 14.30 -5.19 3.16
N ALA A 121 15.32 -4.34 3.36
CA ALA A 121 16.30 -4.49 4.44
C ALA A 121 15.67 -4.49 5.84
N HIS A 122 14.60 -3.72 6.05
CA HIS A 122 13.94 -3.60 7.34
C HIS A 122 12.79 -4.60 7.52
N GLY A 123 11.94 -4.77 6.52
CA GLY A 123 10.79 -5.68 6.58
C GLY A 123 10.11 -5.81 5.23
N GLN A 124 9.60 -7.01 4.93
CA GLN A 124 8.86 -7.23 3.70
C GLN A 124 7.62 -6.33 3.63
N GLY A 125 7.27 -5.90 2.42
CA GLY A 125 6.12 -5.02 2.22
C GLY A 125 6.32 -3.58 2.69
N TYR A 126 7.55 -3.19 3.06
CA TYR A 126 7.89 -1.88 3.61
C TYR A 126 7.27 -0.73 2.82
N MET A 127 6.47 0.11 3.50
CA MET A 127 5.65 1.17 2.93
C MET A 127 5.90 2.49 3.68
N ASP A 128 6.76 3.34 3.14
CA ASP A 128 7.05 4.66 3.68
C ASP A 128 6.17 5.72 3.00
N LEU A 129 5.23 6.29 3.76
CA LEU A 129 4.33 7.35 3.32
C LEU A 129 4.80 8.77 3.70
N ASN A 130 5.99 8.94 4.24
CA ASN A 130 6.58 10.25 4.49
C ASN A 130 6.82 11.08 3.20
N ILE A 131 6.69 10.44 2.05
CA ILE A 131 6.67 11.08 0.73
C ILE A 131 5.43 11.94 0.47
N LEU A 132 4.38 11.80 1.28
CA LEU A 132 3.12 12.50 1.06
C LEU A 132 3.17 13.94 1.58
N MET A 133 2.50 14.81 0.84
CA MET A 133 2.07 16.14 1.26
C MET A 133 0.53 16.11 1.31
N PRO A 134 -0.08 15.89 2.49
CA PRO A 134 -1.52 15.62 2.61
C PRO A 134 -2.42 16.71 2.01
N GLU A 135 -1.99 17.97 2.00
CA GLU A 135 -2.72 19.12 1.47
C GLU A 135 -2.93 19.03 -0.05
N LEU A 136 -2.11 18.24 -0.74
CA LEU A 136 -2.20 18.03 -2.18
C LEU A 136 -3.08 16.83 -2.56
N ILE A 137 -3.48 16.01 -1.59
CA ILE A 137 -4.28 14.81 -1.86
C ILE A 137 -5.66 15.23 -2.40
N GLN A 138 -6.02 14.73 -3.57
CA GLN A 138 -7.34 14.85 -4.16
C GLN A 138 -8.32 13.87 -3.52
N GLY A 139 -7.87 12.64 -3.28
CA GLY A 139 -8.65 11.61 -2.64
C GLY A 139 -7.85 10.34 -2.40
N ILE A 140 -8.41 9.48 -1.55
CA ILE A 140 -7.91 8.14 -1.24
C ILE A 140 -9.02 7.16 -1.55
N ALA A 141 -8.90 6.40 -2.64
CA ALA A 141 -9.80 5.29 -2.92
C ALA A 141 -9.27 4.04 -2.20
N TYR A 142 -10.10 3.39 -1.40
CA TYR A 142 -9.71 2.19 -0.65
C TYR A 142 -10.70 1.05 -0.84
N ARG A 143 -10.19 -0.16 -0.67
CA ARG A 143 -10.96 -1.40 -0.65
C ARG A 143 -10.41 -2.29 0.46
N LYS A 144 -11.29 -3.03 1.16
CA LYS A 144 -10.85 -4.02 2.15
C LYS A 144 -11.14 -5.43 1.64
N GLY A 145 -10.25 -6.38 1.99
CA GLY A 145 -10.33 -7.76 1.53
C GLY A 145 -9.81 -7.98 0.11
N VAL A 146 -9.95 -9.22 -0.36
CA VAL A 146 -9.29 -9.76 -1.57
C VAL A 146 -10.22 -9.79 -2.80
N TYR A 147 -11.21 -8.90 -2.91
CA TYR A 147 -12.34 -9.08 -3.83
C TYR A 147 -12.17 -8.38 -5.18
N ALA A 148 -11.32 -7.37 -5.30
CA ALA A 148 -11.13 -6.63 -6.55
C ALA A 148 -10.11 -7.30 -7.49
N ALA A 149 -10.41 -7.37 -8.79
CA ALA A 149 -9.56 -8.02 -9.80
C ALA A 149 -8.17 -7.36 -9.93
N GLU A 150 -8.10 -6.05 -9.76
CA GLU A 150 -6.89 -5.25 -9.88
C GLU A 150 -5.93 -5.46 -8.72
N ASP A 151 -6.46 -5.86 -7.55
CA ASP A 151 -5.69 -6.04 -6.34
C ASP A 151 -5.01 -7.40 -6.34
N GLY A 152 -3.69 -7.41 -6.23
CA GLY A 152 -2.81 -8.58 -6.22
C GLY A 152 -1.96 -8.63 -4.97
N ASP A 153 -0.64 -8.56 -5.17
CA ASP A 153 0.33 -8.65 -4.07
C ASP A 153 0.10 -7.58 -2.99
N PHE A 154 0.26 -7.97 -1.73
CA PHE A 154 0.00 -7.18 -0.51
C PHE A 154 -1.44 -6.71 -0.30
N ALA A 155 -2.40 -7.09 -1.13
CA ALA A 155 -3.80 -6.67 -0.98
C ALA A 155 -4.64 -7.67 -0.17
N THR A 156 -4.06 -8.36 0.80
CA THR A 156 -4.75 -9.38 1.60
C THR A 156 -5.81 -8.78 2.51
N THR A 157 -5.47 -7.72 3.25
CA THR A 157 -6.43 -6.97 4.07
C THR A 157 -7.16 -5.90 3.27
N GLY A 158 -6.53 -5.41 2.20
CA GLY A 158 -7.08 -4.37 1.34
C GLY A 158 -6.04 -3.58 0.58
N SER A 159 -6.50 -2.51 -0.04
CA SER A 159 -5.66 -1.61 -0.83
C SER A 159 -6.09 -0.15 -0.69
N ALA A 160 -5.16 0.77 -0.97
CA ALA A 160 -5.44 2.19 -1.12
C ALA A 160 -4.73 2.77 -2.35
N ARG A 161 -5.41 3.67 -3.03
CA ARG A 161 -4.86 4.50 -4.12
C ARG A 161 -4.98 5.95 -3.70
N ILE A 162 -3.85 6.65 -3.63
CA ILE A 162 -3.74 8.05 -3.20
C ILE A 162 -3.37 8.88 -4.42
N ASP A 163 -4.25 9.80 -4.79
CA ASP A 163 -4.04 10.68 -5.93
C ASP A 163 -3.95 12.14 -5.50
N TYR A 164 -3.03 12.87 -6.12
CA TYR A 164 -2.88 14.31 -5.93
C TYR A 164 -3.74 15.09 -6.93
N ARG A 165 -4.10 16.29 -6.54
CA ARG A 165 -4.80 17.26 -7.38
C ARG A 165 -4.02 17.52 -8.67
N ARG A 166 -4.75 17.74 -9.75
CA ARG A 166 -4.19 18.22 -11.02
C ARG A 166 -3.98 19.74 -11.01
N ARG A 167 -4.87 20.43 -10.30
CA ARG A 167 -4.88 21.89 -10.14
C ARG A 167 -5.27 22.21 -8.70
N LEU A 168 -4.71 23.30 -8.17
CA LEU A 168 -5.10 23.91 -6.89
C LEU A 168 -6.15 25.00 -7.13
N ASP A 169 -7.06 25.16 -6.18
CA ASP A 169 -8.05 26.24 -6.18
C ASP A 169 -7.37 27.62 -5.98
N GLY A 170 -6.19 27.64 -5.36
CA GLY A 170 -5.33 28.79 -5.16
C GLY A 170 -3.92 28.35 -4.79
N ASN A 171 -2.92 29.16 -5.16
CA ASN A 171 -1.54 28.94 -4.70
C ASN A 171 -1.45 29.30 -3.22
N PHE A 172 -0.65 28.55 -2.46
CA PHE A 172 -0.52 28.80 -1.02
C PHE A 172 0.89 28.55 -0.51
N VAL A 173 1.18 29.19 0.61
CA VAL A 173 2.34 28.91 1.45
C VAL A 173 1.81 28.69 2.86
N GLU A 174 2.20 27.58 3.46
CA GLU A 174 1.87 27.20 4.83
C GLU A 174 3.14 27.10 5.64
N SER A 175 3.16 27.77 6.81
CA SER A 175 4.26 27.67 7.77
C SER A 175 3.73 27.20 9.11
N GLY A 176 4.41 26.24 9.72
CA GLY A 176 4.08 25.68 11.03
C GLY A 176 5.27 25.76 11.97
N LEU A 177 5.01 26.19 13.20
CA LEU A 177 5.95 26.17 14.33
C LEU A 177 5.28 25.51 15.53
N GLY A 178 6.01 24.68 16.24
CA GLY A 178 5.46 23.94 17.38
C GLY A 178 6.49 23.62 18.46
N GLN A 179 6.07 22.87 19.44
CA GLN A 179 6.94 22.36 20.49
C GLN A 179 7.97 21.38 19.92
N ASN A 180 9.00 21.06 20.69
CA ASN A 180 10.03 20.08 20.37
C ASN A 180 10.75 20.36 19.04
N GLY A 181 11.01 21.63 18.72
CA GLY A 181 11.71 22.01 17.51
C GLY A 181 10.91 21.80 16.21
N TYR A 182 9.60 21.51 16.30
CA TYR A 182 8.77 21.35 15.11
C TYR A 182 8.73 22.63 14.27
N ARG A 183 9.07 22.50 13.01
CA ARG A 183 9.03 23.58 12.01
C ARG A 183 8.71 22.98 10.66
N ARG A 184 7.78 23.58 9.95
CA ARG A 184 7.36 23.15 8.61
C ARG A 184 7.14 24.35 7.70
N LEU A 185 7.56 24.22 6.46
CA LEU A 185 7.25 25.15 5.38
C LEU A 185 6.80 24.32 4.18
N LEU A 186 5.59 24.56 3.70
CA LEU A 186 5.03 24.00 2.48
C LEU A 186 4.65 25.15 1.55
N ALA A 187 5.14 25.12 0.31
CA ALA A 187 4.70 26.01 -0.75
C ALA A 187 4.16 25.18 -1.90
N ALA A 188 2.97 25.51 -2.40
CA ALA A 188 2.36 24.84 -3.53
C ALA A 188 1.66 25.84 -4.45
N GLY A 189 1.79 25.58 -5.75
CA GLY A 189 1.15 26.41 -6.76
C GLY A 189 0.83 25.62 -8.02
N SER A 190 -0.25 26.00 -8.70
CA SER A 190 -0.59 25.47 -10.01
C SER A 190 -0.87 26.57 -11.01
N ARG A 191 -0.53 26.30 -12.29
CA ARG A 191 -0.71 27.24 -13.39
C ARG A 191 -1.16 26.50 -14.65
N ALA A 192 -2.16 27.07 -15.34
CA ALA A 192 -2.53 26.64 -16.68
C ALA A 192 -1.42 27.03 -17.68
N LEU A 193 -1.07 26.09 -18.57
CA LEU A 193 -0.11 26.28 -19.66
C LEU A 193 -0.88 26.30 -20.99
N GLY A 194 -1.17 27.48 -21.51
CA GLY A 194 -2.00 27.73 -22.70
C GLY A 194 -3.10 28.74 -22.39
N GLY A 195 -3.71 29.32 -23.42
CA GLY A 195 -4.58 30.49 -23.28
C GLY A 195 -5.97 30.25 -22.67
N ASP A 196 -6.40 29.01 -22.47
CA ASP A 196 -7.76 28.71 -22.00
C ASP A 196 -7.73 28.33 -20.52
N ASN A 197 -8.38 29.18 -19.71
CA ASN A 197 -8.54 28.97 -18.26
C ASN A 197 -9.58 27.88 -17.91
N GLU A 198 -10.07 27.10 -18.88
CA GLU A 198 -11.01 26.01 -18.63
C GLU A 198 -10.29 24.79 -18.04
N GLY A 199 -10.96 24.09 -17.12
CA GLY A 199 -10.38 23.11 -16.21
C GLY A 199 -9.67 21.92 -16.83
N ASP A 200 -9.89 21.61 -18.11
CA ASP A 200 -9.33 20.45 -18.82
C ASP A 200 -8.05 20.78 -19.62
N GLY A 201 -7.61 22.03 -19.64
CA GLY A 201 -6.36 22.45 -20.28
C GLY A 201 -5.12 21.92 -19.55
N ARG A 202 -3.96 22.10 -20.21
CA ARG A 202 -2.67 21.69 -19.63
C ARG A 202 -2.37 22.44 -18.35
N GLN A 203 -2.06 21.73 -17.27
CA GLN A 203 -1.78 22.26 -15.94
C GLN A 203 -0.38 21.86 -15.47
N LEU A 204 0.34 22.79 -14.84
CA LEU A 204 1.56 22.50 -14.10
C LEU A 204 1.30 22.75 -12.62
N LEU A 205 1.48 21.74 -11.79
CA LEU A 205 1.47 21.80 -10.32
C LEU A 205 2.89 21.62 -9.81
N VAL A 206 3.31 22.51 -8.92
CA VAL A 206 4.61 22.45 -8.23
C VAL A 206 4.37 22.58 -6.74
N ALA A 207 5.05 21.74 -5.95
CA ALA A 207 5.03 21.86 -4.50
C ALA A 207 6.39 21.49 -3.90
N ALA A 208 6.75 22.15 -2.79
CA ALA A 208 7.96 21.89 -2.03
C ALA A 208 7.67 21.98 -0.54
N GLU A 209 8.14 21.00 0.22
CA GLU A 209 8.05 20.92 1.67
C GLU A 209 9.44 20.81 2.30
N LEU A 210 9.65 21.58 3.37
CA LEU A 210 10.77 21.45 4.30
C LEU A 210 10.20 21.28 5.71
N MET A 211 10.62 20.24 6.42
CA MET A 211 10.15 19.97 7.78
C MET A 211 11.32 19.58 8.67
N GLY A 212 11.31 20.04 9.90
CA GLY A 212 12.19 19.64 10.99
C GLY A 212 11.40 19.32 12.25
N ASN A 213 11.88 18.35 13.03
CA ASN A 213 11.29 17.97 14.32
C ASN A 213 12.38 17.36 15.22
N ASP A 214 12.35 17.67 16.50
CA ASP A 214 13.28 17.08 17.49
C ASP A 214 12.58 16.04 18.38
N GLY A 215 11.23 15.98 18.35
CA GLY A 215 10.46 15.05 19.18
C GLY A 215 10.54 15.38 20.67
N PRO A 216 9.79 14.67 21.53
CA PRO A 216 9.74 14.88 22.98
C PRO A 216 10.88 14.19 23.74
N TRP A 217 11.93 13.75 23.07
CA TRP A 217 12.99 12.89 23.60
C TRP A 217 14.09 13.70 24.27
N ASP A 218 14.76 13.11 25.28
CA ASP A 218 15.92 13.71 25.93
C ASP A 218 17.05 13.94 24.91
N GLN A 219 17.14 13.05 23.93
CA GLN A 219 17.99 13.20 22.76
C GLN A 219 17.16 13.65 21.55
N PRO A 220 17.37 14.87 21.02
CA PRO A 220 16.62 15.37 19.87
C PRO A 220 16.77 14.47 18.65
N GLU A 221 15.67 14.20 17.94
CA GLU A 221 15.68 13.43 16.69
C GLU A 221 16.38 14.17 15.54
N ARG A 222 16.40 15.49 15.57
CA ARG A 222 17.00 16.32 14.51
C ARG A 222 16.50 15.92 13.12
N LEU A 223 15.23 15.54 13.05
CA LEU A 223 14.61 15.17 11.77
C LEU A 223 14.70 16.35 10.81
N VAL A 224 15.16 16.07 9.60
CA VAL A 224 14.99 16.96 8.46
C VAL A 224 14.38 16.16 7.32
N ARG A 225 13.20 16.56 6.88
CA ARG A 225 12.45 16.00 5.76
C ARG A 225 12.30 17.02 4.64
N ARG A 226 12.45 16.57 3.40
CA ARG A 226 12.29 17.39 2.19
C ARG A 226 11.47 16.63 1.18
N ASN A 227 10.43 17.27 0.66
CA ASN A 227 9.60 16.77 -0.43
C ASN A 227 9.55 17.79 -1.56
N LEU A 228 9.61 17.31 -2.80
CA LEU A 228 9.41 18.08 -4.01
C LEU A 228 8.45 17.33 -4.93
N LEU A 229 7.50 18.03 -5.54
CA LEU A 229 6.56 17.53 -6.53
C LEU A 229 6.55 18.46 -7.76
N LEU A 230 6.62 17.85 -8.94
CA LEU A 230 6.30 18.47 -10.22
C LEU A 230 5.28 17.58 -10.93
N ARG A 231 4.13 18.13 -11.31
CA ARG A 231 3.10 17.40 -12.03
C ARG A 231 2.61 18.21 -13.22
N LEU A 232 2.81 17.67 -14.42
CA LEU A 232 2.24 18.16 -15.66
C LEU A 232 1.05 17.28 -16.02
N SER A 233 -0.12 17.86 -16.24
CA SER A 233 -1.32 17.11 -16.59
C SER A 233 -2.18 17.85 -17.60
N GLU A 234 -3.01 17.11 -18.35
CA GLU A 234 -4.00 17.64 -19.28
C GLU A 234 -5.23 16.76 -19.24
N GLY A 235 -6.41 17.36 -19.31
CA GLY A 235 -7.68 16.67 -19.17
C GLY A 235 -7.98 16.18 -17.76
N SER A 236 -8.87 15.21 -17.63
CA SER A 236 -9.34 14.61 -16.37
C SER A 236 -8.63 13.29 -16.05
N ALA A 237 -9.00 12.65 -14.95
CA ALA A 237 -8.52 11.32 -14.58
C ALA A 237 -9.06 10.20 -15.49
N SER A 238 -10.22 10.43 -16.12
CA SER A 238 -10.85 9.49 -17.05
C SER A 238 -10.52 9.76 -18.52
N HIS A 239 -10.13 11.00 -18.86
CA HIS A 239 -9.77 11.38 -20.23
C HIS A 239 -8.63 12.41 -20.22
N GLY A 240 -7.39 11.94 -20.31
CA GLY A 240 -6.22 12.79 -20.26
C GLY A 240 -4.94 12.05 -19.91
N TYR A 241 -3.92 12.83 -19.57
CA TYR A 241 -2.63 12.29 -19.10
C TYR A 241 -2.08 13.08 -17.91
N ALA A 242 -1.13 12.48 -17.20
CA ALA A 242 -0.32 13.17 -16.21
C ALA A 242 1.10 12.60 -16.18
N LEU A 243 2.09 13.49 -16.05
CA LEU A 243 3.48 13.16 -15.79
C LEU A 243 3.84 13.73 -14.42
N THR A 244 4.33 12.89 -13.52
CA THR A 244 4.63 13.29 -12.14
C THR A 244 6.05 12.93 -11.78
N ALA A 245 6.84 13.90 -11.33
CA ALA A 245 8.15 13.70 -10.73
C ALA A 245 8.08 14.05 -9.24
N MET A 246 8.59 13.15 -8.39
CA MET A 246 8.65 13.34 -6.94
C MET A 246 10.06 13.07 -6.45
N SER A 247 10.51 13.88 -5.48
CA SER A 247 11.76 13.68 -4.76
C SER A 247 11.50 13.81 -3.27
N TYR A 248 11.94 12.83 -2.52
CA TYR A 248 11.85 12.78 -1.06
C TYR A 248 13.21 12.42 -0.46
N SER A 249 13.56 13.08 0.62
CA SER A 249 14.68 12.68 1.46
C SER A 249 14.43 13.03 2.92
N ALA A 250 14.88 12.16 3.82
CA ALA A 250 14.88 12.41 5.25
C ALA A 250 16.18 11.89 5.90
N HIS A 251 16.57 12.53 7.01
CA HIS A 251 17.58 12.02 7.93
C HIS A 251 17.19 12.39 9.36
N TRP A 252 17.53 11.50 10.30
CA TRP A 252 17.15 11.63 11.72
C TRP A 252 18.09 10.85 12.63
N THR A 253 18.08 11.21 13.91
CA THR A 253 18.42 10.31 15.02
C THR A 253 17.12 9.76 15.61
N ALA A 254 17.18 8.64 16.32
CA ALA A 254 15.99 8.04 16.89
C ALA A 254 16.20 7.65 18.35
N THR A 255 15.15 7.76 19.13
CA THR A 255 14.99 7.00 20.36
C THR A 255 14.18 5.77 19.99
N GLU A 256 14.83 4.61 20.02
CA GLU A 256 14.17 3.31 19.78
C GLU A 256 13.45 2.84 21.05
N HIS A 257 12.91 1.61 21.03
CA HIS A 257 12.36 0.98 22.22
C HIS A 257 13.37 0.95 23.34
N VAL A 258 12.99 1.40 24.54
CA VAL A 258 13.85 1.39 25.72
C VAL A 258 13.46 0.24 26.64
N PRO A 259 14.42 -0.57 27.13
CA PRO A 259 14.10 -1.67 28.03
C PRO A 259 13.69 -1.14 29.40
N GLU A 260 12.63 -1.71 29.98
CA GLU A 260 12.10 -1.33 31.28
C GLU A 260 13.16 -1.42 32.40
N ARG A 261 14.12 -2.36 32.29
CA ARG A 261 15.23 -2.48 33.24
C ARG A 261 16.07 -1.21 33.35
N ALA A 262 16.31 -0.52 32.21
CA ALA A 262 17.12 0.70 32.20
C ALA A 262 16.39 1.90 32.84
N ILE A 263 15.07 1.95 32.68
CA ILE A 263 14.22 2.95 33.34
C ILE A 263 14.16 2.64 34.86
N THR A 264 13.92 1.37 35.22
CA THR A 264 13.79 0.95 36.62
C THR A 264 15.10 1.12 37.40
N SER A 265 16.26 0.89 36.77
CA SER A 265 17.57 1.11 37.38
C SER A 265 17.96 2.60 37.49
N GLY A 266 17.23 3.49 36.79
CA GLY A 266 17.57 4.91 36.72
C GLY A 266 18.73 5.23 35.77
N GLU A 267 19.14 4.29 34.92
CA GLU A 267 20.17 4.49 33.89
C GLU A 267 19.71 5.53 32.84
N ILE A 268 18.44 5.48 32.45
CA ILE A 268 17.81 6.47 31.58
C ILE A 268 16.43 6.87 32.11
N GLY A 269 15.97 8.07 31.74
CA GLY A 269 14.59 8.49 31.92
C GLY A 269 13.65 7.83 30.90
N ARG A 270 12.35 7.99 31.06
CA ARG A 270 11.32 7.46 30.16
C ARG A 270 11.46 7.93 28.71
N TYR A 271 12.02 9.11 28.51
CA TYR A 271 12.26 9.71 27.20
C TYR A 271 13.73 9.62 26.77
N GLY A 272 14.54 8.88 27.52
CA GLY A 272 15.96 8.66 27.26
C GLY A 272 16.22 7.64 26.15
N ALA A 273 17.47 7.57 25.72
CA ALA A 273 17.95 6.60 24.73
C ALA A 273 19.20 5.90 25.23
N LEU A 274 19.26 4.57 25.14
CA LEU A 274 20.48 3.81 25.42
C LEU A 274 21.48 3.95 24.27
N SER A 275 20.98 4.00 23.03
CA SER A 275 21.81 4.15 21.83
C SER A 275 21.62 5.55 21.21
N PRO A 276 22.52 6.51 21.52
CA PRO A 276 22.34 7.89 21.05
C PRO A 276 22.66 8.08 19.56
N ARG A 277 23.05 7.03 18.85
CA ARG A 277 23.39 7.06 17.42
C ARG A 277 22.46 6.23 16.56
N ASP A 278 21.31 5.79 17.08
CA ASP A 278 20.27 5.17 16.29
C ASP A 278 19.58 6.21 15.40
N GLY A 279 18.82 5.75 14.40
CA GLY A 279 18.18 6.59 13.41
C GLY A 279 18.57 6.22 11.99
N GLY A 280 18.47 7.16 11.06
CA GLY A 280 18.75 6.79 9.68
C GLY A 280 18.72 7.93 8.67
N ARG A 281 18.75 7.51 7.42
CA ARG A 281 18.52 8.36 6.25
C ARG A 281 17.80 7.56 5.19
N THR A 282 16.88 8.20 4.49
CA THR A 282 16.14 7.61 3.38
C THR A 282 16.01 8.60 2.25
N ARG A 283 15.87 8.08 1.02
CA ARG A 283 15.59 8.86 -0.17
C ARG A 283 14.72 8.08 -1.14
N ARG A 284 13.82 8.79 -1.84
CA ARG A 284 13.04 8.24 -2.94
C ARG A 284 12.87 9.29 -4.02
N ASN A 285 13.37 9.00 -5.22
CA ASN A 285 13.12 9.80 -6.42
C ASN A 285 12.27 8.98 -7.37
N SER A 286 11.25 9.56 -7.96
CA SER A 286 10.36 8.82 -8.84
C SER A 286 9.84 9.67 -9.98
N LEU A 287 9.56 8.98 -11.09
CA LEU A 287 8.86 9.53 -12.24
C LEU A 287 7.72 8.57 -12.59
N SER A 288 6.51 9.09 -12.78
CA SER A 288 5.37 8.31 -13.25
C SER A 288 4.66 9.02 -14.41
N ALA A 289 4.06 8.21 -15.27
CA ALA A 289 3.18 8.64 -16.35
C ALA A 289 1.85 7.91 -16.22
N GLU A 290 0.76 8.62 -16.34
CA GLU A 290 -0.61 8.10 -16.33
C GLU A 290 -1.31 8.58 -17.59
N TRP A 291 -2.11 7.71 -18.18
CA TRP A 291 -2.96 8.03 -19.31
C TRP A 291 -4.29 7.30 -19.19
N ALA A 292 -5.36 8.01 -19.53
CA ALA A 292 -6.70 7.44 -19.54
C ALA A 292 -7.51 7.99 -20.71
N ARG A 293 -8.41 7.15 -21.23
CA ARG A 293 -9.39 7.51 -22.24
C ARG A 293 -10.71 6.80 -21.97
N LEU A 294 -11.73 7.57 -21.69
CA LEU A 294 -13.11 7.13 -21.60
C LEU A 294 -13.82 7.50 -22.89
N GLY A 295 -14.48 6.54 -23.50
CA GLY A 295 -15.37 6.70 -24.65
C GLY A 295 -16.74 6.07 -24.35
N ASP A 296 -17.65 6.16 -25.32
CA ASP A 296 -19.05 5.70 -25.14
C ASP A 296 -19.15 4.18 -24.95
N SER A 297 -18.25 3.39 -25.53
CA SER A 297 -18.30 1.92 -25.51
C SER A 297 -17.13 1.27 -24.81
N SER A 298 -16.13 2.04 -24.41
CA SER A 298 -14.92 1.48 -23.76
C SER A 298 -14.17 2.52 -22.94
N ALA A 299 -13.39 2.03 -21.98
CA ALA A 299 -12.44 2.83 -21.21
C ALA A 299 -11.08 2.14 -21.22
N THR A 300 -10.02 2.94 -21.38
CA THR A 300 -8.62 2.45 -21.29
C THR A 300 -7.87 3.32 -20.32
N ARG A 301 -7.07 2.70 -19.46
CA ARG A 301 -6.08 3.40 -18.64
C ARG A 301 -4.77 2.66 -18.63
N ALA A 302 -3.68 3.41 -18.55
CA ALA A 302 -2.33 2.87 -18.46
C ALA A 302 -1.48 3.76 -17.56
N SER A 303 -0.54 3.15 -16.86
CA SER A 303 0.49 3.86 -16.11
C SER A 303 1.83 3.19 -16.24
N ALA A 304 2.90 3.97 -16.10
CA ALA A 304 4.27 3.49 -16.03
C ALA A 304 5.05 4.33 -15.03
N TYR A 305 6.06 3.72 -14.40
CA TYR A 305 6.86 4.40 -13.38
C TYR A 305 8.28 3.87 -13.30
N ILE A 306 9.17 4.71 -12.75
CA ILE A 306 10.49 4.35 -12.29
C ILE A 306 10.76 5.03 -10.95
N ILE A 307 11.39 4.30 -10.02
CA ILE A 307 11.66 4.72 -8.66
C ILE A 307 13.11 4.38 -8.32
N ASP A 308 13.91 5.35 -7.88
CA ASP A 308 15.20 5.18 -7.22
C ASP A 308 15.00 5.35 -5.73
N TYR A 309 15.38 4.33 -4.94
CA TYR A 309 15.18 4.30 -3.50
C TYR A 309 16.47 3.91 -2.77
N GLY A 310 16.65 4.46 -1.56
CA GLY A 310 17.73 4.06 -0.67
C GLY A 310 17.41 4.31 0.78
N LEU A 311 17.86 3.39 1.65
CA LEU A 311 17.73 3.45 3.10
C LEU A 311 19.06 3.04 3.75
N ASN A 312 19.46 3.75 4.81
CA ASN A 312 20.35 3.26 5.84
C ASN A 312 19.67 3.51 7.19
N LEU A 313 19.36 2.46 7.91
CA LEU A 313 18.71 2.50 9.21
C LEU A 313 19.65 1.86 10.24
N TYR A 314 19.89 2.54 11.34
CA TYR A 314 20.71 2.11 12.45
C TYR A 314 19.83 1.93 13.67
N SER A 315 19.88 0.76 14.29
CA SER A 315 19.05 0.40 15.43
C SER A 315 19.83 -0.54 16.36
N ALA A 316 19.66 -0.34 17.66
CA ALA A 316 20.17 -1.23 18.72
C ALA A 316 18.99 -1.87 19.46
N PRO A 317 18.32 -2.86 18.87
CA PRO A 317 17.01 -3.34 19.31
C PRO A 317 17.05 -4.08 20.64
N SER A 318 18.14 -4.72 21.00
CA SER A 318 18.27 -5.42 22.28
C SER A 318 18.53 -4.49 23.47
N GLY A 319 18.86 -3.22 23.20
CA GLY A 319 19.22 -2.26 24.24
C GLY A 319 20.44 -2.72 25.05
N TYR A 320 21.51 -3.18 24.38
CA TYR A 320 22.78 -3.54 24.98
C TYR A 320 22.78 -4.81 25.87
N ILE A 321 21.89 -5.78 25.60
CA ILE A 321 21.96 -7.10 26.28
C ILE A 321 23.26 -7.80 25.97
N SER A 322 23.83 -7.65 24.78
CA SER A 322 25.01 -8.36 24.30
C SER A 322 26.36 -7.74 24.74
N GLY A 323 26.33 -6.64 25.50
CA GLY A 323 27.54 -6.05 26.06
C GLY A 323 27.60 -4.52 25.99
N PRO A 324 28.67 -3.92 26.55
CA PRO A 324 28.80 -2.45 26.68
C PRO A 324 29.04 -1.73 25.34
N GLN A 325 29.47 -2.45 24.30
CA GLN A 325 29.62 -1.89 22.94
C GLN A 325 28.29 -1.75 22.20
N GLY A 326 27.24 -2.38 22.78
CA GLY A 326 25.91 -2.45 22.15
C GLY A 326 25.89 -3.48 21.02
N ASP A 327 24.72 -3.61 20.47
CA ASP A 327 24.38 -4.49 19.36
C ASP A 327 23.71 -3.72 18.23
N GLN A 328 24.23 -2.52 17.95
CA GLN A 328 23.72 -1.71 16.86
C GLN A 328 23.96 -2.41 15.53
N HIS A 329 22.91 -2.43 14.72
CA HIS A 329 22.92 -2.92 13.36
C HIS A 329 22.62 -1.80 12.36
N GLU A 330 23.18 -1.92 11.16
CA GLU A 330 22.76 -1.15 10.00
C GLU A 330 21.97 -2.07 9.08
N GLN A 331 20.76 -1.64 8.72
CA GLN A 331 19.97 -2.17 7.64
C GLN A 331 20.09 -1.24 6.43
N ALA A 332 20.58 -1.74 5.31
CA ALA A 332 20.82 -0.93 4.13
C ALA A 332 20.10 -1.49 2.92
N ASP A 333 19.47 -0.60 2.16
CA ASP A 333 18.75 -0.90 0.91
C ASP A 333 19.09 0.11 -0.17
N SER A 334 19.30 -0.37 -1.41
CA SER A 334 19.51 0.48 -2.58
C SER A 334 18.97 -0.21 -3.81
N ARG A 335 17.96 0.39 -4.45
CA ARG A 335 17.25 -0.22 -5.57
C ARG A 335 16.74 0.77 -6.60
N ILE A 336 16.48 0.20 -7.78
CA ILE A 336 15.63 0.80 -8.81
C ILE A 336 14.44 -0.13 -9.03
N THR A 337 13.24 0.42 -8.90
CA THR A 337 11.98 -0.26 -9.20
C THR A 337 11.36 0.39 -10.43
N TRP A 338 10.91 -0.40 -11.39
CA TRP A 338 10.15 0.09 -12.52
C TRP A 338 8.99 -0.84 -12.85
N GLY A 339 7.99 -0.32 -13.52
CA GLY A 339 6.84 -1.10 -13.89
C GLY A 339 5.74 -0.27 -14.53
N GLY A 340 4.58 -0.90 -14.66
CA GLY A 340 3.39 -0.27 -15.18
C GLY A 340 2.20 -1.20 -15.14
N GLU A 341 1.05 -0.61 -15.38
CA GLU A 341 -0.21 -1.33 -15.52
C GLU A 341 -1.00 -0.80 -16.71
N ALA A 342 -1.82 -1.67 -17.30
CA ALA A 342 -2.80 -1.29 -18.30
C ALA A 342 -4.10 -2.04 -18.07
N ARG A 343 -5.24 -1.37 -18.25
CA ARG A 343 -6.57 -1.94 -18.19
C ARG A 343 -7.40 -1.39 -19.34
N HIS A 344 -8.13 -2.29 -20.00
CA HIS A 344 -9.14 -1.92 -20.99
C HIS A 344 -10.48 -2.55 -20.61
N ALA A 345 -11.54 -1.77 -20.67
CA ALA A 345 -12.91 -2.20 -20.39
C ALA A 345 -13.79 -1.91 -21.59
N TRP A 346 -14.65 -2.85 -21.94
CA TRP A 346 -15.73 -2.70 -22.92
C TRP A 346 -17.06 -2.58 -22.18
N PHE A 347 -17.90 -1.66 -22.59
CA PHE A 347 -19.26 -1.49 -22.11
C PHE A 347 -20.20 -2.16 -23.09
N LEU A 348 -20.70 -3.32 -22.70
CA LEU A 348 -21.59 -4.14 -23.52
C LEU A 348 -23.04 -3.79 -23.13
N GLY A 349 -23.77 -3.20 -24.06
CA GLY A 349 -25.09 -2.63 -23.80
C GLY A 349 -26.18 -3.65 -23.40
N PRO A 350 -27.48 -3.25 -23.43
CA PRO A 350 -28.60 -4.00 -22.87
C PRO A 350 -28.76 -5.43 -23.41
N ALA A 351 -28.35 -5.66 -24.66
CA ALA A 351 -28.35 -7.01 -25.26
C ALA A 351 -27.51 -8.02 -24.46
N LEU A 352 -26.49 -7.56 -23.73
CA LEU A 352 -25.62 -8.34 -22.85
C LEU A 352 -25.75 -7.88 -21.38
N ARG A 353 -26.96 -7.41 -21.00
CA ARG A 353 -27.34 -7.04 -19.63
C ARG A 353 -26.43 -5.97 -19.02
N ASP A 354 -26.10 -4.94 -19.80
CA ASP A 354 -25.22 -3.83 -19.35
C ASP A 354 -23.97 -4.36 -18.63
N THR A 355 -23.23 -5.24 -19.29
CA THR A 355 -22.01 -5.84 -18.76
C THR A 355 -20.80 -4.97 -19.09
N GLU A 356 -19.99 -4.65 -18.09
CA GLU A 356 -18.61 -4.21 -18.26
C GLU A 356 -17.71 -5.44 -18.28
N LEU A 357 -17.00 -5.65 -19.39
CA LEU A 357 -15.95 -6.66 -19.50
C LEU A 357 -14.60 -5.96 -19.50
N ALA A 358 -13.74 -6.26 -18.55
CA ALA A 358 -12.41 -5.66 -18.43
C ALA A 358 -11.32 -6.71 -18.48
N ILE A 359 -10.19 -6.35 -19.10
CA ILE A 359 -8.92 -7.07 -19.01
C ILE A 359 -7.83 -6.12 -18.57
N GLY A 360 -6.83 -6.64 -17.88
CA GLY A 360 -5.69 -5.83 -17.49
C GLY A 360 -4.44 -6.64 -17.22
N THR A 361 -3.33 -5.93 -17.18
CA THR A 361 -2.01 -6.48 -16.90
C THR A 361 -1.23 -5.54 -16.01
N ARG A 362 -0.32 -6.12 -15.21
CA ARG A 362 0.63 -5.36 -14.39
C ARG A 362 2.00 -6.04 -14.49
N LEU A 363 3.03 -5.23 -14.67
CA LEU A 363 4.43 -5.65 -14.62
C LEU A 363 5.16 -4.79 -13.60
N ARG A 364 5.98 -5.42 -12.76
CA ARG A 364 6.91 -4.76 -11.86
C ARG A 364 8.24 -5.49 -11.86
N GLN A 365 9.34 -4.75 -11.86
CA GLN A 365 10.67 -5.29 -11.60
C GLN A 365 11.39 -4.43 -10.58
N ASP A 366 11.91 -5.08 -9.53
CA ASP A 366 12.80 -4.51 -8.54
C ASP A 366 14.22 -5.01 -8.82
N ARG A 367 15.14 -4.08 -9.04
CA ARG A 367 16.58 -4.33 -9.12
C ARG A 367 17.23 -3.79 -7.86
N ILE A 368 17.41 -4.66 -6.89
CA ILE A 368 18.01 -4.34 -5.60
C ILE A 368 19.51 -4.59 -5.74
N GLY A 369 20.27 -3.50 -5.91
CA GLY A 369 21.72 -3.58 -6.09
C GLY A 369 22.42 -4.03 -4.82
N ARG A 370 21.83 -3.69 -3.66
CA ARG A 370 22.30 -4.08 -2.34
C ARG A 370 21.14 -4.04 -1.35
N VAL A 371 20.95 -5.14 -0.64
CA VAL A 371 20.14 -5.24 0.57
C VAL A 371 20.97 -5.98 1.62
N GLY A 372 21.16 -5.39 2.83
CA GLY A 372 22.09 -5.96 3.79
C GLY A 372 21.79 -5.63 5.23
N LEU A 373 22.34 -6.47 6.11
CA LEU A 373 22.39 -6.34 7.56
C LEU A 373 23.86 -6.39 8.00
N TYR A 374 24.28 -5.37 8.73
CA TYR A 374 25.66 -5.21 9.17
C TYR A 374 25.71 -4.91 10.66
N THR A 375 26.67 -5.46 11.37
CA THR A 375 26.99 -5.02 12.71
C THR A 375 27.70 -3.68 12.65
N THR A 376 27.36 -2.77 13.56
CA THR A 376 27.95 -1.43 13.61
C THR A 376 28.31 -1.01 15.03
N GLU A 377 29.30 -0.15 15.14
CA GLU A 377 29.60 0.61 16.34
C GLU A 377 29.57 2.10 16.01
N GLY A 378 28.65 2.83 16.63
CA GLY A 378 28.47 4.26 16.38
C GLY A 378 28.23 4.64 14.89
N ARG A 379 27.47 3.81 14.15
CA ARG A 379 27.18 3.87 12.70
C ARG A 379 28.37 3.51 11.80
N SER A 380 29.49 3.03 12.34
CA SER A 380 30.60 2.49 11.56
C SER A 380 30.48 0.98 11.47
N ARG A 381 30.49 0.40 10.27
CA ARG A 381 30.37 -1.05 10.07
C ARG A 381 31.57 -1.76 10.67
N THR A 382 31.32 -2.78 11.49
CA THR A 382 32.31 -3.67 12.11
C THR A 382 32.27 -5.08 11.49
N GLY A 383 31.14 -5.47 10.92
CA GLY A 383 30.97 -6.76 10.25
C GLY A 383 29.79 -6.78 9.28
N THR A 384 29.75 -7.85 8.48
CA THR A 384 28.64 -8.12 7.56
C THR A 384 27.95 -9.40 8.00
N VAL A 385 26.69 -9.30 8.44
CA VAL A 385 25.84 -10.46 8.75
C VAL A 385 25.37 -11.08 7.45
N ARG A 386 24.75 -10.26 6.58
CA ARG A 386 24.38 -10.65 5.21
C ARG A 386 24.40 -9.43 4.28
N GLU A 387 24.72 -9.67 3.03
CA GLU A 387 24.57 -8.71 1.94
C GLU A 387 24.16 -9.48 0.69
N ASP A 388 23.10 -9.04 0.04
CA ASP A 388 22.55 -9.69 -1.15
C ASP A 388 22.26 -8.66 -2.25
N ARG A 389 22.30 -9.14 -3.50
CA ARG A 389 21.72 -8.51 -4.68
C ARG A 389 20.50 -9.30 -5.10
N ILE A 390 19.40 -8.63 -5.42
CA ILE A 390 18.16 -9.30 -5.78
C ILE A 390 17.59 -8.68 -7.06
N THR A 391 17.07 -9.52 -7.93
CA THR A 391 16.19 -9.10 -9.03
C THR A 391 14.87 -9.81 -8.82
N GLU A 392 13.80 -9.05 -8.58
CA GLU A 392 12.43 -9.56 -8.47
C GLU A 392 11.62 -9.09 -9.66
N THR A 393 10.83 -9.98 -10.25
CA THR A 393 9.91 -9.65 -11.34
C THR A 393 8.54 -10.23 -11.02
N ALA A 394 7.51 -9.38 -11.05
CA ALA A 394 6.12 -9.75 -10.88
C ALA A 394 5.33 -9.39 -12.14
N LEU A 395 4.62 -10.37 -12.70
CA LEU A 395 3.71 -10.21 -13.82
C LEU A 395 2.31 -10.67 -13.40
N ALA A 396 1.30 -9.86 -13.71
CA ALA A 396 -0.09 -10.21 -13.49
C ALA A 396 -0.94 -9.99 -14.72
N LEU A 397 -1.91 -10.88 -14.92
CA LEU A 397 -2.99 -10.74 -15.88
C LEU A 397 -4.31 -10.93 -15.15
N PHE A 398 -5.32 -10.12 -15.48
CA PHE A 398 -6.65 -10.29 -14.90
C PHE A 398 -7.76 -9.99 -15.91
N ALA A 399 -8.90 -10.61 -15.69
CA ALA A 399 -10.14 -10.33 -16.40
C ALA A 399 -11.28 -10.22 -15.39
N GLU A 400 -12.24 -9.36 -15.67
CA GLU A 400 -13.39 -9.09 -14.82
C GLU A 400 -14.63 -8.84 -15.68
N ALA A 401 -15.75 -9.40 -15.25
CA ALA A 401 -17.07 -9.10 -15.80
C ALA A 401 -17.97 -8.56 -14.68
N ARG A 402 -18.48 -7.35 -14.83
CA ARG A 402 -19.48 -6.74 -13.96
C ARG A 402 -20.78 -6.67 -14.74
N THR A 403 -21.84 -7.30 -14.24
CA THR A 403 -23.11 -7.44 -14.95
C THR A 403 -24.26 -6.92 -14.10
N GLN A 404 -25.05 -6.01 -14.66
CA GLN A 404 -26.33 -5.57 -14.10
C GLN A 404 -27.44 -6.50 -14.61
N TRP A 405 -27.80 -7.51 -13.81
CA TRP A 405 -28.79 -8.53 -14.20
C TRP A 405 -30.21 -7.98 -14.22
N THR A 406 -30.53 -7.18 -13.21
CA THR A 406 -31.81 -6.49 -12.99
C THR A 406 -31.53 -5.15 -12.32
N PRO A 407 -32.49 -4.23 -12.22
CA PRO A 407 -32.26 -2.98 -11.47
C PRO A 407 -31.84 -3.15 -10.01
N TRP A 408 -32.04 -4.35 -9.44
CA TRP A 408 -31.74 -4.65 -8.03
C TRP A 408 -30.70 -5.77 -7.86
N LEU A 409 -30.08 -6.29 -8.91
CA LEU A 409 -29.07 -7.36 -8.82
C LEU A 409 -27.88 -7.06 -9.73
N ARG A 410 -26.71 -6.85 -9.12
CA ARG A 410 -25.40 -6.78 -9.79
C ARG A 410 -24.55 -7.96 -9.38
N SER A 411 -23.64 -8.38 -10.26
CA SER A 411 -22.56 -9.30 -9.91
C SER A 411 -21.24 -8.87 -10.51
N SER A 412 -20.15 -9.21 -9.83
CA SER A 412 -18.79 -9.15 -10.33
C SER A 412 -18.17 -10.56 -10.31
N LEU A 413 -17.55 -10.96 -11.42
CA LEU A 413 -16.81 -12.20 -11.56
C LEU A 413 -15.44 -11.87 -12.11
N ALA A 414 -14.39 -12.30 -11.43
CA ALA A 414 -13.04 -12.01 -11.86
C ALA A 414 -12.09 -13.20 -11.68
N LEU A 415 -11.08 -13.24 -12.54
CA LEU A 415 -9.96 -14.15 -12.44
C LEU A 415 -8.67 -13.37 -12.63
N ARG A 416 -7.73 -13.58 -11.71
CA ARG A 416 -6.40 -12.99 -11.77
C ARG A 416 -5.34 -14.08 -11.69
N ARG A 417 -4.28 -13.96 -12.50
CA ARG A 417 -3.08 -14.79 -12.44
C ARG A 417 -1.87 -13.91 -12.17
N ASP A 418 -1.12 -14.24 -11.12
CA ASP A 418 0.15 -13.61 -10.76
C ASP A 418 1.27 -14.63 -10.88
N GLU A 419 2.40 -14.21 -11.43
CA GLU A 419 3.67 -14.93 -11.51
C GLU A 419 4.76 -14.04 -10.94
N ILE A 420 5.48 -14.55 -9.93
CA ILE A 420 6.59 -13.85 -9.30
C ILE A 420 7.83 -14.71 -9.44
N SER A 421 8.94 -14.10 -9.82
CA SER A 421 10.25 -14.74 -9.84
C SER A 421 11.27 -13.83 -9.16
N ALA A 422 12.20 -14.43 -8.42
CA ALA A 422 13.29 -13.72 -7.80
C ALA A 422 14.60 -14.49 -7.97
N ASP A 423 15.67 -13.74 -8.23
CA ASP A 423 17.06 -14.22 -8.27
C ASP A 423 17.84 -13.49 -7.17
N VAL A 424 18.36 -14.24 -6.21
CA VAL A 424 19.15 -13.76 -5.07
C VAL A 424 20.60 -14.18 -5.28
N THR A 425 21.51 -13.21 -5.20
CA THR A 425 22.97 -13.43 -5.20
C THR A 425 23.53 -12.96 -3.88
N ALA A 426 24.03 -13.88 -3.06
CA ALA A 426 24.73 -13.54 -1.84
C ALA A 426 26.07 -12.86 -2.17
N LEU A 427 26.33 -11.70 -1.57
CA LEU A 427 27.53 -10.89 -1.78
C LEU A 427 28.45 -10.87 -0.57
N GLY A 428 27.93 -11.07 0.65
CA GLY A 428 28.69 -11.03 1.89
C GLY A 428 27.96 -11.64 3.06
N GLY A 429 28.72 -11.89 4.14
CA GLY A 429 28.29 -12.58 5.36
C GLY A 429 28.87 -13.99 5.45
N GLN A 430 29.48 -14.32 6.58
CA GLN A 430 30.18 -15.61 6.78
C GLN A 430 29.25 -16.80 6.48
N TYR A 431 28.02 -16.77 6.96
CA TYR A 431 27.05 -17.85 6.82
C TYR A 431 26.02 -17.60 5.70
N ASN A 432 26.12 -16.44 5.00
CA ASN A 432 25.17 -16.08 3.96
C ASN A 432 25.54 -16.58 2.56
N MET A 433 26.81 -16.88 2.30
CA MET A 433 27.31 -17.14 0.92
C MET A 433 26.61 -18.31 0.22
N GLY A 434 26.02 -19.25 0.96
CA GLY A 434 25.23 -20.36 0.41
C GLY A 434 23.75 -20.04 0.19
N ASN A 435 23.25 -18.90 0.64
CA ASN A 435 21.80 -18.58 0.66
C ASN A 435 21.26 -18.00 -0.65
N GLY A 436 22.10 -17.84 -1.68
CA GLY A 436 21.65 -17.40 -3.00
C GLY A 436 20.83 -18.46 -3.74
N GLY A 437 20.14 -18.04 -4.78
CA GLY A 437 19.38 -18.95 -5.66
C GLY A 437 18.25 -18.23 -6.39
N SER A 438 17.56 -19.01 -7.24
CA SER A 438 16.38 -18.54 -7.98
C SER A 438 15.14 -19.22 -7.46
N VAL A 439 14.06 -18.48 -7.31
CA VAL A 439 12.76 -18.97 -6.84
C VAL A 439 11.64 -18.39 -7.70
N ARG A 440 10.57 -19.18 -7.85
CA ARG A 440 9.36 -18.78 -8.57
C ARG A 440 8.12 -19.19 -7.80
N GLY A 441 7.09 -18.37 -7.89
CA GLY A 441 5.79 -18.64 -7.31
C GLY A 441 4.69 -18.06 -8.18
N GLY A 442 3.52 -18.69 -8.13
CA GLY A 442 2.36 -18.21 -8.87
C GLY A 442 1.06 -18.45 -8.11
N GLN A 443 0.11 -17.54 -8.31
CA GLN A 443 -1.21 -17.59 -7.70
C GLN A 443 -2.28 -17.32 -8.74
N THR A 444 -3.31 -18.19 -8.77
CA THR A 444 -4.57 -17.89 -9.47
C THR A 444 -5.61 -17.52 -8.42
N SER A 445 -6.22 -16.36 -8.61
CA SER A 445 -7.13 -15.73 -7.64
C SER A 445 -8.50 -15.50 -8.29
N PRO A 446 -9.45 -16.45 -8.18
CA PRO A 446 -10.84 -16.23 -8.51
C PRO A 446 -11.48 -15.28 -7.49
N LYS A 447 -12.41 -14.44 -7.95
CA LYS A 447 -13.13 -13.47 -7.13
C LYS A 447 -14.57 -13.40 -7.59
N LEU A 448 -15.49 -13.28 -6.64
CA LEU A 448 -16.94 -13.28 -6.88
C LEU A 448 -17.60 -12.28 -5.94
N GLY A 449 -18.47 -11.43 -6.48
CA GLY A 449 -19.26 -10.47 -5.74
C GLY A 449 -20.71 -10.45 -6.23
N PHE A 450 -21.63 -10.23 -5.29
CA PHE A 450 -23.04 -9.96 -5.55
C PHE A 450 -23.49 -8.76 -4.76
N VAL A 451 -24.30 -7.92 -5.39
CA VAL A 451 -24.94 -6.76 -4.77
C VAL A 451 -26.43 -6.81 -5.05
N LEU A 452 -27.21 -6.74 -3.96
CA LEU A 452 -28.67 -6.72 -4.03
C LEU A 452 -29.17 -5.35 -3.54
N GLY A 453 -29.94 -4.67 -4.36
CA GLY A 453 -30.45 -3.33 -4.13
C GLY A 453 -30.16 -2.39 -5.31
N PRO A 454 -30.41 -1.07 -5.16
CA PRO A 454 -30.88 -0.44 -3.91
C PRO A 454 -32.35 -0.75 -3.61
N PHE A 455 -32.63 -0.99 -2.35
CA PHE A 455 -33.99 -1.12 -1.81
C PHE A 455 -34.32 0.07 -0.90
N ASN A 456 -35.56 0.47 -0.84
CA ASN A 456 -36.00 1.49 0.12
C ASN A 456 -36.42 0.83 1.45
N LEU A 457 -35.44 0.46 2.27
CA LEU A 457 -35.67 -0.15 3.59
C LEU A 457 -35.37 0.84 4.73
N ALA A 458 -34.11 1.24 4.88
CA ALA A 458 -33.66 2.30 5.78
C ALA A 458 -33.01 3.38 4.90
N GLY A 459 -33.83 4.17 4.17
CA GLY A 459 -33.37 4.92 3.01
C GLY A 459 -32.94 4.00 1.87
N SER A 460 -32.00 4.46 1.04
CA SER A 460 -31.41 3.63 -0.01
C SER A 460 -30.47 2.60 0.63
N THR A 461 -30.73 1.31 0.39
CA THR A 461 -30.01 0.21 1.06
C THR A 461 -29.58 -0.87 0.08
N GLU A 462 -28.31 -1.30 0.16
CA GLU A 462 -27.76 -2.42 -0.62
C GLU A 462 -27.15 -3.47 0.30
N PHE A 463 -27.24 -4.74 -0.11
CA PHE A 463 -26.62 -5.88 0.53
C PHE A 463 -25.52 -6.44 -0.36
N TYR A 464 -24.42 -6.86 0.24
CA TYR A 464 -23.21 -7.30 -0.42
C TYR A 464 -22.81 -8.69 0.05
N ALA A 465 -22.37 -9.51 -0.88
CA ALA A 465 -21.75 -10.79 -0.59
C ALA A 465 -20.51 -10.97 -1.48
N ASN A 466 -19.33 -11.02 -0.89
CA ASN A 466 -18.07 -11.11 -1.60
C ASN A 466 -17.25 -12.33 -1.14
N TRP A 467 -16.56 -12.94 -2.08
CA TRP A 467 -15.61 -14.01 -1.84
C TRP A 467 -14.45 -13.90 -2.82
N GLY A 468 -13.23 -14.24 -2.38
CA GLY A 468 -12.09 -14.21 -3.26
C GLY A 468 -10.83 -14.79 -2.67
N HIS A 469 -9.85 -14.99 -3.54
CA HIS A 469 -8.49 -15.35 -3.19
C HIS A 469 -7.56 -14.15 -3.37
N GLY A 470 -6.53 -14.09 -2.54
CA GLY A 470 -5.44 -13.13 -2.59
C GLY A 470 -4.15 -13.76 -2.09
N PHE A 471 -3.12 -12.95 -1.94
CA PHE A 471 -1.82 -13.39 -1.43
C PHE A 471 -0.97 -12.18 -1.06
N HIS A 472 0.12 -12.43 -0.35
CA HIS A 472 1.30 -11.57 -0.34
C HIS A 472 2.54 -12.36 -0.74
N SER A 473 3.52 -11.67 -1.34
CA SER A 473 4.84 -12.22 -1.58
C SER A 473 5.71 -12.09 -0.34
N ASN A 474 6.51 -13.10 -0.09
CA ASN A 474 7.51 -13.10 0.95
C ASN A 474 8.84 -12.55 0.42
N ASP A 475 9.68 -12.07 1.34
CA ASP A 475 11.03 -11.64 1.00
C ASP A 475 11.78 -12.78 0.28
N ALA A 476 12.35 -12.46 -0.88
CA ALA A 476 13.04 -13.43 -1.72
C ALA A 476 14.21 -14.13 -0.98
N ARG A 477 14.85 -13.43 -0.03
CA ARG A 477 15.91 -13.99 0.80
C ARG A 477 15.42 -15.11 1.70
N GLY A 478 14.22 -14.97 2.29
CA GLY A 478 13.60 -16.03 3.06
C GLY A 478 13.25 -17.26 2.21
N ALA A 479 12.88 -17.03 0.94
CA ALA A 479 12.53 -18.11 0.02
C ALA A 479 13.76 -18.86 -0.54
N THR A 480 14.97 -18.31 -0.45
CA THR A 480 16.20 -18.94 -0.94
C THR A 480 17.11 -19.44 0.18
N SER A 481 17.09 -18.82 1.36
CA SER A 481 17.98 -19.14 2.48
C SER A 481 17.68 -20.49 3.11
N HIS A 482 18.72 -21.23 3.44
CA HIS A 482 18.66 -22.50 4.19
C HIS A 482 19.61 -22.49 5.41
N THR A 483 20.33 -21.38 5.60
CA THR A 483 21.27 -21.17 6.71
C THR A 483 20.98 -19.81 7.33
N ASN A 484 20.87 -19.76 8.65
CA ASN A 484 20.77 -18.51 9.38
C ASN A 484 22.05 -17.70 9.18
N PRO A 485 21.96 -16.48 8.63
CA PRO A 485 23.13 -15.67 8.34
C PRO A 485 23.88 -15.18 9.60
N THR A 486 23.23 -15.22 10.78
CA THR A 486 23.81 -14.74 12.05
C THR A 486 24.69 -15.80 12.71
N ASP A 487 24.22 -17.05 12.81
CA ASP A 487 24.86 -18.11 13.57
C ASP A 487 25.23 -19.37 12.77
N GLY A 488 24.78 -19.48 11.51
CA GLY A 488 25.05 -20.62 10.66
C GLY A 488 24.14 -21.82 10.90
N SER A 489 23.14 -21.71 11.77
CA SER A 489 22.18 -22.80 12.02
C SER A 489 21.29 -23.05 10.78
N PRO A 490 20.80 -24.29 10.57
CA PRO A 490 19.87 -24.58 9.49
C PRO A 490 18.52 -23.90 9.73
N ILE A 491 17.93 -23.35 8.67
CA ILE A 491 16.58 -22.76 8.66
C ILE A 491 15.77 -23.31 7.49
N ASP A 492 14.45 -23.32 7.66
CA ASP A 492 13.54 -23.70 6.61
C ASP A 492 13.27 -22.53 5.66
N ARG A 493 13.22 -22.83 4.36
CA ARG A 493 12.82 -21.85 3.33
C ARG A 493 11.35 -21.51 3.47
N VAL A 494 11.02 -20.24 3.34
CA VAL A 494 9.61 -19.83 3.26
C VAL A 494 9.08 -19.96 1.84
N PRO A 495 7.80 -20.25 1.62
CA PRO A 495 7.19 -20.14 0.29
C PRO A 495 7.29 -18.69 -0.22
N LEU A 496 7.59 -18.48 -1.50
CA LEU A 496 7.62 -17.13 -2.08
C LEU A 496 6.25 -16.43 -2.03
N ILE A 497 5.17 -17.20 -1.96
CA ILE A 497 3.78 -16.70 -1.94
C ILE A 497 3.04 -17.30 -0.74
N ALA A 498 2.53 -16.44 0.15
CA ALA A 498 1.58 -16.80 1.20
C ALA A 498 0.15 -16.53 0.71
N ARG A 499 -0.64 -17.59 0.59
CA ARG A 499 -2.00 -17.52 0.04
C ARG A 499 -3.01 -17.08 1.07
N ALA A 500 -4.00 -16.30 0.62
CA ALA A 500 -5.13 -15.87 1.42
C ALA A 500 -6.46 -16.18 0.74
N ARG A 501 -7.52 -16.34 1.55
CA ARG A 501 -8.89 -16.48 1.09
C ARG A 501 -9.80 -15.69 2.01
N GLY A 502 -10.64 -14.82 1.44
CA GLY A 502 -11.56 -13.97 2.17
C GLY A 502 -13.01 -14.15 1.74
N ALA A 503 -13.92 -13.89 2.66
CA ALA A 503 -15.35 -13.75 2.41
C ALA A 503 -15.93 -12.66 3.30
N GLU A 504 -16.94 -11.93 2.79
CA GLU A 504 -17.68 -10.96 3.59
C GLU A 504 -19.14 -10.90 3.19
N LEU A 505 -19.98 -10.55 4.17
CA LEU A 505 -21.36 -10.16 3.99
C LEU A 505 -21.53 -8.78 4.61
N GLY A 506 -22.15 -7.88 3.87
CA GLY A 506 -22.30 -6.51 4.34
C GLY A 506 -23.60 -5.86 3.90
N VAL A 507 -23.94 -4.77 4.57
CA VAL A 507 -25.01 -3.87 4.20
C VAL A 507 -24.48 -2.46 4.20
N ARG A 508 -24.90 -1.68 3.21
CA ARG A 508 -24.66 -0.24 3.14
C ARG A 508 -26.00 0.46 3.01
N ALA A 509 -26.19 1.53 3.76
CA ALA A 509 -27.41 2.30 3.74
C ALA A 509 -27.13 3.80 3.82
N ALA A 510 -28.03 4.59 3.21
CA ALA A 510 -28.16 6.02 3.36
C ALA A 510 -29.52 6.34 4.02
N PRO A 511 -29.65 6.19 5.35
CA PRO A 511 -30.94 6.30 6.04
C PRO A 511 -31.55 7.69 5.98
N LEU A 512 -30.70 8.72 5.99
CA LEU A 512 -31.07 10.14 5.91
C LEU A 512 -30.08 10.89 5.02
N PRO A 513 -30.48 12.02 4.43
CA PRO A 513 -29.53 12.89 3.76
C PRO A 513 -28.34 13.24 4.64
N GLY A 514 -27.12 13.04 4.14
CA GLY A 514 -25.88 13.29 4.86
C GLY A 514 -25.49 12.19 5.86
N TRP A 515 -26.21 11.07 5.93
CA TRP A 515 -25.82 9.91 6.74
C TRP A 515 -25.57 8.70 5.88
N ASN A 516 -24.32 8.24 5.84
CA ASN A 516 -23.90 6.99 5.23
C ASN A 516 -23.43 6.01 6.33
N THR A 517 -23.93 4.80 6.28
CA THR A 517 -23.55 3.74 7.22
C THR A 517 -23.29 2.44 6.49
N SER A 518 -22.34 1.64 7.00
CA SER A 518 -22.09 0.28 6.53
C SER A 518 -21.82 -0.65 7.70
N LEU A 519 -22.36 -1.85 7.63
CA LEU A 519 -22.11 -2.92 8.60
C LEU A 519 -21.66 -4.17 7.84
N THR A 520 -20.54 -4.77 8.25
CA THR A 520 -19.95 -5.90 7.56
C THR A 520 -19.45 -6.95 8.56
N VAL A 521 -19.71 -8.20 8.26
CA VAL A 521 -19.06 -9.36 8.89
C VAL A 521 -18.15 -10.00 7.86
N TRP A 522 -16.93 -10.35 8.28
CA TRP A 522 -15.90 -10.84 7.38
C TRP A 522 -15.10 -11.99 8.00
N GLN A 523 -14.50 -12.82 7.14
CA GLN A 523 -13.54 -13.84 7.50
C GLN A 523 -12.38 -13.87 6.51
N MET A 524 -11.17 -14.09 7.01
CA MET A 524 -9.94 -14.26 6.24
C MET A 524 -9.17 -15.48 6.75
N ASP A 525 -8.77 -16.37 5.84
CA ASP A 525 -7.84 -17.47 6.10
C ASP A 525 -6.51 -17.17 5.41
N LEU A 526 -5.39 -17.27 6.14
CA LEU A 526 -4.02 -17.21 5.62
C LEU A 526 -3.38 -18.59 5.69
N ALA A 527 -2.60 -18.91 4.67
CA ALA A 527 -1.83 -20.16 4.63
C ALA A 527 -0.61 -20.12 5.57
N SER A 528 -0.07 -18.94 5.86
CA SER A 528 1.07 -18.74 6.76
C SER A 528 1.04 -17.34 7.33
N GLU A 529 1.30 -17.19 8.62
CA GLU A 529 1.65 -15.92 9.25
C GLU A 529 3.15 -15.73 9.10
N LEU A 530 3.50 -14.64 8.47
CA LEU A 530 4.89 -14.29 8.32
C LEU A 530 5.34 -13.46 9.52
N VAL A 531 6.50 -13.78 10.05
CA VAL A 531 7.19 -12.93 11.02
C VAL A 531 8.59 -12.66 10.50
N PHE A 532 8.83 -11.39 10.19
CA PHE A 532 10.18 -10.90 9.91
C PHE A 532 10.89 -10.63 11.22
N ILE A 533 12.07 -11.21 11.38
CA ILE A 533 12.96 -10.96 12.52
C ILE A 533 14.01 -9.98 12.05
N GLY A 534 13.78 -8.68 12.32
CA GLY A 534 14.60 -7.58 11.81
C GLY A 534 16.08 -7.69 12.13
N ASP A 535 16.38 -8.13 13.35
CA ASP A 535 17.74 -8.22 13.88
C ASP A 535 18.53 -9.41 13.35
N GLU A 536 17.84 -10.43 12.90
CA GLU A 536 18.45 -11.64 12.33
C GLU A 536 18.45 -11.59 10.80
N GLY A 537 17.65 -10.70 10.21
CA GLY A 537 17.51 -10.57 8.76
C GLY A 537 16.93 -11.82 8.09
N ILE A 538 16.13 -12.60 8.83
CA ILE A 538 15.46 -13.82 8.36
C ILE A 538 13.95 -13.71 8.49
N THR A 539 13.27 -14.57 7.77
CA THR A 539 11.82 -14.72 7.80
C THR A 539 11.48 -16.11 8.31
N GLU A 540 10.68 -16.17 9.36
CA GLU A 540 10.15 -17.46 9.86
C GLU A 540 8.71 -17.64 9.36
N PRO A 541 8.40 -18.77 8.69
CA PRO A 541 7.01 -19.15 8.43
C PRO A 541 6.37 -19.56 9.74
N ARG A 542 5.23 -18.96 10.06
CA ARG A 542 4.38 -19.42 11.15
C ARG A 542 3.13 -20.07 10.58
N GLY A 543 2.45 -20.90 11.39
CA GLY A 543 1.32 -21.71 10.97
C GLY A 543 0.17 -20.93 10.30
N ALA A 544 -0.71 -21.66 9.63
CA ALA A 544 -1.90 -21.08 9.02
C ALA A 544 -2.82 -20.45 10.07
N SER A 545 -3.43 -19.32 9.74
CA SER A 545 -4.30 -18.59 10.64
C SER A 545 -5.69 -18.35 10.06
N ARG A 546 -6.60 -17.98 10.94
CA ARG A 546 -7.93 -17.49 10.61
C ARG A 546 -8.21 -16.21 11.38
N ARG A 547 -8.76 -15.24 10.65
CA ARG A 547 -9.30 -14.01 11.20
C ARG A 547 -10.76 -13.87 10.84
N HIS A 548 -11.54 -13.30 11.72
CA HIS A 548 -12.92 -12.88 11.46
C HIS A 548 -13.26 -11.67 12.31
N GLY A 549 -14.23 -10.92 11.86
CA GLY A 549 -14.60 -9.70 12.57
C GLY A 549 -15.90 -9.10 12.08
N LEU A 550 -16.22 -7.98 12.74
CA LEU A 550 -17.34 -7.11 12.43
C LEU A 550 -16.80 -5.69 12.30
N GLU A 551 -17.25 -4.98 11.28
CA GLU A 551 -16.96 -3.56 11.07
C GLU A 551 -18.28 -2.81 10.90
N TRP A 552 -18.43 -1.71 11.64
CA TRP A 552 -19.54 -0.80 11.50
C TRP A 552 -19.01 0.61 11.33
N SER A 553 -19.30 1.22 10.21
CA SER A 553 -18.78 2.54 9.83
C SER A 553 -19.92 3.51 9.64
N ASN A 554 -19.78 4.73 10.19
CA ASN A 554 -20.77 5.79 10.10
C ASN A 554 -20.11 7.11 9.77
N TYR A 555 -20.65 7.76 8.78
CA TYR A 555 -20.28 9.13 8.47
C TYR A 555 -21.55 9.97 8.34
N LEU A 556 -21.68 10.97 9.19
CA LEU A 556 -22.90 11.78 9.31
C LEU A 556 -22.55 13.27 9.31
N THR A 557 -23.26 14.03 8.50
CA THR A 557 -23.23 15.51 8.51
C THR A 557 -24.64 16.03 8.79
N PRO A 558 -25.04 16.07 10.08
CA PRO A 558 -26.41 16.42 10.45
C PRO A 558 -26.73 17.90 10.24
N ALA A 559 -25.73 18.76 10.21
CA ALA A 559 -25.84 20.19 9.99
C ALA A 559 -24.56 20.76 9.39
N ASP A 560 -24.65 21.98 8.84
CA ASP A 560 -23.47 22.70 8.36
C ASP A 560 -22.47 22.90 9.50
N GLY A 561 -21.20 22.55 9.23
CA GLY A 561 -20.11 22.66 10.20
C GLY A 561 -20.01 21.53 11.23
N LEU A 562 -20.92 20.54 11.22
CA LEU A 562 -20.86 19.37 12.10
C LEU A 562 -20.65 18.08 11.31
N ILE A 563 -19.58 17.37 11.62
CA ILE A 563 -19.25 16.06 11.05
C ILE A 563 -19.14 15.07 12.22
N ILE A 564 -19.80 13.92 12.10
CA ILE A 564 -19.67 12.78 13.00
C ILE A 564 -19.15 11.62 12.18
N ASP A 565 -17.92 11.20 12.47
CA ASP A 565 -17.25 10.07 11.83
C ASP A 565 -16.96 9.06 12.95
N ALA A 566 -17.67 7.92 12.93
CA ALA A 566 -17.64 6.95 14.03
C ALA A 566 -17.58 5.53 13.48
N ASP A 567 -16.46 4.86 13.75
CA ASP A 567 -16.18 3.50 13.31
C ASP A 567 -16.01 2.57 14.51
N LEU A 568 -16.54 1.36 14.38
CA LEU A 568 -16.31 0.25 15.30
C LEU A 568 -15.76 -0.92 14.47
N ALA A 569 -14.57 -1.39 14.81
CA ALA A 569 -13.97 -2.58 14.24
C ALA A 569 -13.63 -3.57 15.35
N LEU A 570 -14.17 -4.78 15.25
CA LEU A 570 -13.88 -5.88 16.17
C LEU A 570 -13.28 -7.02 15.36
N SER A 571 -12.15 -7.56 15.80
CA SER A 571 -11.49 -8.64 15.11
C SER A 571 -10.94 -9.69 16.07
N LYS A 572 -10.85 -10.94 15.59
CA LYS A 572 -10.25 -12.05 16.30
C LYS A 572 -9.34 -12.84 15.37
N ALA A 573 -8.08 -12.98 15.75
CA ALA A 573 -7.06 -13.74 15.02
C ALA A 573 -6.63 -14.97 15.82
N ARG A 574 -6.58 -16.14 15.17
CA ARG A 574 -6.12 -17.39 15.76
C ARG A 574 -5.33 -18.22 14.75
N PHE A 575 -4.31 -18.91 15.22
CA PHE A 575 -3.72 -20.01 14.46
C PHE A 575 -4.74 -21.14 14.30
N ARG A 576 -4.74 -21.79 13.15
CA ARG A 576 -5.62 -22.95 12.89
C ARG A 576 -5.15 -24.21 13.59
N GLN A 577 -3.88 -24.27 13.93
CA GLN A 577 -3.26 -25.28 14.78
C GLN A 577 -2.36 -24.55 15.79
N PRO A 578 -2.28 -25.00 17.04
CA PRO A 578 -1.41 -24.37 18.02
C PRO A 578 0.05 -24.27 17.54
N VAL A 579 0.66 -23.14 17.73
CA VAL A 579 2.07 -22.85 17.43
C VAL A 579 2.74 -22.41 18.72
N GLY A 580 3.83 -23.05 19.11
CA GLY A 580 4.55 -22.70 20.33
C GLY A 580 3.72 -22.84 21.63
N GLY A 581 2.71 -23.73 21.64
CA GLY A 581 1.85 -23.98 22.81
C GLY A 581 0.60 -23.10 22.91
N GLY A 582 0.31 -22.27 21.91
CA GLY A 582 -0.87 -21.40 21.87
C GLY A 582 -1.50 -21.24 20.48
N ASP A 583 -2.72 -20.71 20.43
CA ASP A 583 -3.45 -20.42 19.20
C ASP A 583 -3.54 -18.91 18.89
N HIS A 584 -2.98 -18.06 19.74
CA HIS A 584 -2.96 -16.62 19.55
C HIS A 584 -1.96 -16.22 18.46
N VAL A 585 -2.41 -15.42 17.49
CA VAL A 585 -1.51 -14.74 16.55
C VAL A 585 -0.86 -13.56 17.29
N PRO A 586 0.48 -13.52 17.40
CA PRO A 586 1.17 -12.42 18.07
C PRO A 586 0.84 -11.06 17.45
N THR A 587 0.80 -10.03 18.28
CA THR A 587 0.57 -8.63 17.86
C THR A 587 -0.76 -8.35 17.13
N ALA A 588 -1.68 -9.31 17.05
CA ALA A 588 -3.01 -9.07 16.52
C ALA A 588 -3.79 -8.16 17.48
N ILE A 589 -4.28 -7.03 16.96
CA ILE A 589 -5.16 -6.11 17.70
C ILE A 589 -6.61 -6.59 17.55
N PRO A 590 -7.39 -6.69 18.65
CA PRO A 590 -8.79 -7.15 18.62
C PRO A 590 -9.73 -6.20 17.89
#